data_58f003ac12b90e86c15875560da46029
#
_entry.id   58f003ac12b90e86c15875560da46029
#
_cell.length_a   1.000
_cell.length_b   1.000
_cell.length_c   1.000
_cell.angle_alpha   90.00
_cell.angle_beta   90.00
_cell.angle_gamma   90.00
#
_symmetry.space_group_name_H-M   'P 1'
#
loop_
_entity.id
_entity.type
_entity.pdbx_description
1 polymer ?
#
loop_
_entity_poly.entity_id
_entity_poly.type
_entity_poly.pdbx_seq_one_letter_code
_entity_poly.pdbx_strand_id
1 'polypeptide(L)'
;MRRSYRSPGVAAIFRAMKVPEPGSNLPRRGGALRAAIGRALVRLAGWSIDPAIPDLPKFVVIAAPHSSNWDFILGIGLVFALRLDIHFIGKAELFRGPLGPIMRGLGGLPVDRSHPQGVVEQTIALFGAHDQLIVALAPEGTRKPVTKWKSGFYRIALGAGVPIVPGYWDNRRRVVGLGPPFNPTGDAEADIAQLRAFYASMPRRDQLRGTT
;
A
#
# COMPACT_ATOMS: atom_id res chain seq x y z
N MET A 1 21.14 33.32 27.54
CA MET A 1 19.70 33.26 27.25
C MET A 1 19.35 31.87 26.80
N ARG A 2 18.83 30.99 27.67
CA ARG A 2 18.36 29.62 27.32
C ARG A 2 16.92 29.73 26.85
N ARG A 3 16.68 29.53 25.53
CA ARG A 3 15.33 29.37 25.01
C ARG A 3 14.79 28.01 25.47
N SER A 4 13.83 28.02 26.37
CA SER A 4 13.06 26.84 26.77
C SER A 4 12.26 26.33 25.58
N TYR A 5 12.59 25.16 25.08
CA TYR A 5 11.81 24.43 24.11
C TYR A 5 10.53 23.88 24.81
N ARG A 6 9.43 24.61 24.68
CA ARG A 6 8.13 24.08 25.11
C ARG A 6 7.68 23.05 24.10
N SER A 7 7.68 21.79 24.49
CA SER A 7 7.02 20.71 23.75
C SER A 7 5.57 21.11 23.48
N PRO A 8 5.06 21.03 22.24
CA PRO A 8 3.63 21.23 21.99
C PRO A 8 2.87 20.16 22.76
N GLY A 9 1.92 20.60 23.61
CA GLY A 9 1.12 19.70 24.44
C GLY A 9 0.38 18.66 23.58
N VAL A 10 0.13 17.49 24.16
CA VAL A 10 -0.52 16.33 23.52
C VAL A 10 -1.81 16.74 22.78
N ALA A 11 -2.54 17.75 23.26
CA ALA A 11 -3.72 18.33 22.62
C ALA A 11 -3.41 19.03 21.26
N ALA A 12 -2.22 19.57 21.05
CA ALA A 12 -1.82 20.21 19.78
C ALA A 12 -1.51 19.14 18.70
N ILE A 13 -1.10 17.95 19.11
CA ILE A 13 -0.83 16.81 18.24
C ILE A 13 -2.16 16.25 17.67
N PHE A 14 -3.27 16.41 18.38
CA PHE A 14 -4.61 15.98 17.96
C PHE A 14 -5.37 16.99 17.08
N ARG A 15 -4.78 18.17 16.81
CA ARG A 15 -5.41 19.18 15.95
C ARG A 15 -5.42 18.67 14.51
N ALA A 16 -6.60 18.17 14.13
CA ALA A 16 -7.16 17.93 12.80
C ALA A 16 -6.15 17.75 11.64
N MET A 17 -5.52 16.60 11.55
CA MET A 17 -5.15 16.07 10.23
C MET A 17 -6.46 15.84 9.47
N LYS A 18 -6.77 16.65 8.46
CA LYS A 18 -7.82 16.32 7.49
C LYS A 18 -7.34 15.08 6.76
N VAL A 19 -7.77 13.91 7.24
CA VAL A 19 -7.65 12.68 6.45
C VAL A 19 -8.61 12.89 5.29
N PRO A 20 -8.15 12.79 4.04
CA PRO A 20 -9.03 12.96 2.89
C PRO A 20 -10.16 11.94 2.98
N GLU A 21 -11.37 12.35 2.64
CA GLU A 21 -12.44 11.39 2.45
C GLU A 21 -12.22 10.69 1.12
N PRO A 22 -12.06 9.36 1.11
CA PRO A 22 -11.95 8.61 -0.14
C PRO A 22 -13.21 8.79 -0.98
N GLY A 23 -13.06 8.85 -2.30
CA GLY A 23 -14.16 8.93 -3.24
C GLY A 23 -15.15 7.74 -3.11
N SER A 24 -16.30 7.85 -3.77
CA SER A 24 -17.39 6.86 -3.68
C SER A 24 -17.10 5.55 -4.42
N ASN A 25 -16.18 5.56 -5.38
CA ASN A 25 -15.85 4.38 -6.19
C ASN A 25 -14.88 3.43 -5.47
N LEU A 26 -14.15 3.92 -4.48
CA LEU A 26 -13.20 3.11 -3.73
C LEU A 26 -13.89 2.03 -2.87
N PRO A 27 -13.45 0.76 -2.96
CA PRO A 27 -13.95 -0.30 -2.09
C PRO A 27 -13.61 0.02 -0.64
N ARG A 28 -14.62 -0.04 0.23
CA ARG A 28 -14.51 0.34 1.64
C ARG A 28 -14.76 -0.83 2.57
N ARG A 29 -13.96 -0.90 3.63
CA ARG A 29 -14.06 -1.92 4.68
C ARG A 29 -13.90 -1.33 6.08
N GLY A 30 -14.82 -1.72 6.98
CA GLY A 30 -14.78 -1.36 8.39
C GLY A 30 -15.43 -0.02 8.70
N GLY A 31 -15.64 0.21 10.01
CA GLY A 31 -16.34 1.39 10.55
C GLY A 31 -15.41 2.49 11.06
N ALA A 32 -16.02 3.44 11.77
CA ALA A 32 -15.34 4.60 12.34
C ALA A 32 -14.19 4.24 13.32
N LEU A 33 -14.36 3.15 14.09
CA LEU A 33 -13.33 2.67 15.02
C LEU A 33 -12.05 2.25 14.29
N ARG A 34 -12.19 1.48 13.20
CA ARG A 34 -11.05 1.08 12.36
C ARG A 34 -10.32 2.30 11.80
N ALA A 35 -11.07 3.28 11.32
CA ALA A 35 -10.52 4.54 10.83
C ALA A 35 -9.79 5.34 11.93
N ALA A 36 -10.35 5.38 13.15
CA ALA A 36 -9.72 6.04 14.28
C ALA A 36 -8.41 5.38 14.68
N ILE A 37 -8.36 4.03 14.71
CA ILE A 37 -7.14 3.26 14.97
C ILE A 37 -6.08 3.55 13.89
N GLY A 38 -6.45 3.52 12.61
CA GLY A 38 -5.53 3.81 11.51
C GLY A 38 -4.93 5.21 11.60
N ARG A 39 -5.78 6.23 11.85
CA ARG A 39 -5.33 7.60 12.09
C ARG A 39 -4.40 7.72 13.29
N ALA A 40 -4.71 7.04 14.39
CA ALA A 40 -3.86 7.03 15.56
C ALA A 40 -2.50 6.41 15.27
N LEU A 41 -2.43 5.27 14.59
CA LEU A 41 -1.19 4.60 14.20
C LEU A 41 -0.28 5.52 13.37
N VAL A 42 -0.83 6.15 12.33
CA VAL A 42 -0.05 7.07 11.47
C VAL A 42 0.45 8.28 12.26
N ARG A 43 -0.41 8.89 13.10
CA ARG A 43 -0.07 10.06 13.91
C ARG A 43 0.99 9.76 14.98
N LEU A 44 0.82 8.67 15.73
CA LEU A 44 1.78 8.26 16.77
C LEU A 44 3.15 7.92 16.19
N ALA A 45 3.19 7.43 14.94
CA ALA A 45 4.43 7.27 14.19
C ALA A 45 5.04 8.61 13.73
N GLY A 46 4.34 9.75 13.89
CA GLY A 46 4.77 11.06 13.44
C GLY A 46 4.64 11.27 11.93
N TRP A 47 3.66 10.58 11.30
CA TRP A 47 3.40 10.62 9.87
C TRP A 47 2.05 11.26 9.55
N SER A 48 1.88 11.69 8.30
CA SER A 48 0.63 12.18 7.72
C SER A 48 0.22 11.37 6.51
N ILE A 49 -1.04 11.51 6.11
CA ILE A 49 -1.61 10.83 4.95
C ILE A 49 -1.72 11.84 3.81
N ASP A 50 -1.26 11.46 2.61
CA ASP A 50 -1.43 12.27 1.41
C ASP A 50 -2.91 12.41 1.07
N PRO A 51 -3.41 13.63 0.79
CA PRO A 51 -4.80 13.83 0.40
C PRO A 51 -5.13 13.34 -1.01
N ALA A 52 -4.14 13.12 -1.86
CA ALA A 52 -4.34 12.68 -3.24
C ALA A 52 -4.61 11.18 -3.29
N ILE A 53 -5.86 10.77 -3.10
CA ILE A 53 -6.30 9.36 -3.18
C ILE A 53 -7.05 9.16 -4.49
N PRO A 54 -6.61 8.23 -5.39
CA PRO A 54 -7.33 7.93 -6.61
C PRO A 54 -8.70 7.31 -6.32
N ASP A 55 -9.77 7.81 -6.94
CA ASP A 55 -11.13 7.30 -6.77
C ASP A 55 -11.46 6.27 -7.86
N LEU A 56 -10.93 5.06 -7.71
CA LEU A 56 -11.04 3.97 -8.67
C LEU A 56 -11.62 2.71 -8.02
N PRO A 57 -12.54 2.00 -8.70
CA PRO A 57 -13.12 0.79 -8.15
C PRO A 57 -12.18 -0.43 -8.18
N LYS A 58 -11.26 -0.46 -9.14
CA LYS A 58 -10.33 -1.57 -9.35
C LYS A 58 -8.94 -1.08 -9.67
N PHE A 59 -7.93 -1.58 -8.97
CA PHE A 59 -6.51 -1.34 -9.28
C PHE A 59 -5.59 -2.29 -8.53
N VAL A 60 -4.36 -2.39 -9.05
CA VAL A 60 -3.26 -3.07 -8.37
C VAL A 60 -2.45 -2.05 -7.60
N VAL A 61 -2.32 -2.21 -6.28
CA VAL A 61 -1.35 -1.42 -5.50
C VAL A 61 -0.01 -2.12 -5.49
N ILE A 62 1.04 -1.40 -5.83
CA ILE A 62 2.41 -1.87 -5.59
C ILE A 62 3.03 -1.07 -4.45
N ALA A 63 3.75 -1.75 -3.56
CA ALA A 63 4.43 -1.13 -2.43
C ALA A 63 5.93 -1.46 -2.50
N ALA A 64 6.77 -0.44 -2.67
CA ALA A 64 8.23 -0.56 -2.74
C ALA A 64 8.91 0.70 -2.15
N PRO A 65 10.15 0.59 -1.65
CA PRO A 65 10.78 -0.65 -1.21
C PRO A 65 10.12 -1.22 0.05
N HIS A 66 10.00 -2.54 0.15
CA HIS A 66 9.44 -3.21 1.32
C HIS A 66 10.56 -3.63 2.27
N SER A 67 11.20 -2.64 2.88
CA SER A 67 12.47 -2.84 3.61
C SER A 67 12.33 -3.00 5.13
N SER A 68 11.17 -2.62 5.69
CA SER A 68 11.01 -2.49 7.15
C SER A 68 9.63 -2.95 7.62
N ASN A 69 9.55 -3.48 8.84
CA ASN A 69 8.26 -3.75 9.50
C ASN A 69 7.46 -2.46 9.75
N TRP A 70 8.13 -1.29 9.81
CA TRP A 70 7.47 0.01 9.93
C TRP A 70 6.68 0.37 8.68
N ASP A 71 7.14 -0.02 7.50
CA ASP A 71 6.45 0.21 6.23
C ASP A 71 5.09 -0.51 6.24
N PHE A 72 5.08 -1.73 6.81
CA PHE A 72 3.85 -2.49 7.01
C PHE A 72 2.88 -1.81 7.99
N ILE A 73 3.38 -1.31 9.14
CA ILE A 73 2.54 -0.63 10.14
C ILE A 73 1.93 0.65 9.55
N LEU A 74 2.72 1.45 8.84
CA LEU A 74 2.25 2.66 8.16
C LEU A 74 1.25 2.33 7.05
N GLY A 75 1.50 1.28 6.27
CA GLY A 75 0.59 0.80 5.23
C GLY A 75 -0.76 0.36 5.82
N ILE A 76 -0.76 -0.44 6.89
CA ILE A 76 -1.98 -0.82 7.62
C ILE A 76 -2.67 0.42 8.20
N GLY A 77 -1.91 1.36 8.77
CA GLY A 77 -2.42 2.63 9.26
C GLY A 77 -3.16 3.43 8.18
N LEU A 78 -2.57 3.54 6.99
CA LEU A 78 -3.19 4.18 5.82
C LEU A 78 -4.49 3.47 5.42
N VAL A 79 -4.43 2.15 5.22
CA VAL A 79 -5.58 1.31 4.82
C VAL A 79 -6.74 1.47 5.80
N PHE A 80 -6.45 1.45 7.11
CA PHE A 80 -7.45 1.60 8.15
C PHE A 80 -8.00 3.02 8.22
N ALA A 81 -7.12 4.05 8.17
CA ALA A 81 -7.51 5.46 8.25
C ALA A 81 -8.45 5.86 7.11
N LEU A 82 -8.21 5.36 5.92
CA LEU A 82 -9.00 5.58 4.72
C LEU A 82 -10.16 4.57 4.57
N ARG A 83 -10.24 3.57 5.45
CA ARG A 83 -11.25 2.49 5.38
C ARG A 83 -11.21 1.73 4.06
N LEU A 84 -10.04 1.58 3.45
CA LEU A 84 -9.91 0.88 2.18
C LEU A 84 -10.08 -0.64 2.37
N ASP A 85 -10.73 -1.29 1.41
CA ASP A 85 -10.78 -2.73 1.29
C ASP A 85 -9.66 -3.20 0.36
N ILE A 86 -8.45 -3.27 0.91
CA ILE A 86 -7.27 -3.75 0.18
C ILE A 86 -7.04 -5.21 0.53
N HIS A 87 -6.83 -6.01 -0.50
CA HIS A 87 -6.54 -7.42 -0.41
C HIS A 87 -5.06 -7.69 -0.72
N PHE A 88 -4.48 -8.66 -0.03
CA PHE A 88 -3.14 -9.16 -0.34
C PHE A 88 -3.19 -10.65 -0.69
N ILE A 89 -2.30 -11.08 -1.58
CA ILE A 89 -2.22 -12.47 -2.01
C ILE A 89 -1.34 -13.26 -1.04
N GLY A 90 -1.94 -14.26 -0.40
CA GLY A 90 -1.25 -15.18 0.51
C GLY A 90 -1.22 -16.62 0.01
N LYS A 91 -0.25 -17.43 0.49
CA LYS A 91 -0.24 -18.87 0.24
C LYS A 91 -1.50 -19.51 0.80
N ALA A 92 -2.11 -20.44 0.06
CA ALA A 92 -3.35 -21.10 0.46
C ALA A 92 -3.27 -21.77 1.83
N GLU A 93 -2.06 -22.26 2.23
CA GLU A 93 -1.83 -22.89 3.53
C GLU A 93 -2.06 -21.91 4.70
N LEU A 94 -1.80 -20.62 4.53
CA LEU A 94 -2.02 -19.60 5.55
C LEU A 94 -3.51 -19.40 5.89
N PHE A 95 -4.39 -19.85 5.00
CA PHE A 95 -5.85 -19.74 5.15
C PHE A 95 -6.51 -21.00 5.70
N ARG A 96 -5.71 -22.02 6.02
CA ARG A 96 -6.15 -23.26 6.66
C ARG A 96 -6.02 -23.15 8.18
N GLY A 97 -6.80 -23.93 8.92
CA GLY A 97 -6.76 -23.96 10.37
C GLY A 97 -7.19 -22.63 11.05
N PRO A 98 -6.79 -22.41 12.31
CA PRO A 98 -7.27 -21.30 13.14
C PRO A 98 -6.80 -19.91 12.65
N LEU A 99 -5.71 -19.83 11.89
CA LEU A 99 -5.23 -18.58 11.30
C LEU A 99 -6.04 -18.14 10.07
N GLY A 100 -6.77 -19.04 9.44
CA GLY A 100 -7.53 -18.78 8.21
C GLY A 100 -8.52 -17.61 8.34
N PRO A 101 -9.41 -17.59 9.33
CA PRO A 101 -10.33 -16.48 9.55
C PRO A 101 -9.62 -15.13 9.79
N ILE A 102 -8.49 -15.14 10.52
CA ILE A 102 -7.69 -13.94 10.78
C ILE A 102 -7.11 -13.40 9.48
N MET A 103 -6.50 -14.26 8.66
CA MET A 103 -5.90 -13.87 7.38
C MET A 103 -6.95 -13.30 6.42
N ARG A 104 -8.13 -13.93 6.33
CA ARG A 104 -9.26 -13.39 5.56
C ARG A 104 -9.77 -12.08 6.14
N GLY A 105 -9.86 -11.98 7.46
CA GLY A 105 -10.22 -10.78 8.19
C GLY A 105 -9.30 -9.61 7.91
N LEU A 106 -8.01 -9.86 7.65
CA LEU A 106 -7.01 -8.89 7.25
C LEU A 106 -7.02 -8.55 5.75
N GLY A 107 -7.92 -9.16 4.96
CA GLY A 107 -7.99 -8.94 3.51
C GLY A 107 -7.14 -9.90 2.69
N GLY A 108 -6.68 -11.00 3.27
CA GLY A 108 -5.93 -12.01 2.53
C GLY A 108 -6.80 -12.79 1.56
N LEU A 109 -6.29 -12.98 0.34
CA LEU A 109 -6.86 -13.84 -0.70
C LEU A 109 -5.96 -15.08 -0.87
N PRO A 110 -6.50 -16.29 -0.67
CA PRO A 110 -5.72 -17.50 -0.88
C PRO A 110 -5.50 -17.72 -2.38
N VAL A 111 -4.25 -17.95 -2.77
CA VAL A 111 -3.90 -18.37 -4.12
C VAL A 111 -2.96 -19.57 -4.06
N ASP A 112 -3.10 -20.47 -5.00
CA ASP A 112 -2.14 -21.52 -5.20
C ASP A 112 -0.87 -20.96 -5.85
N ARG A 113 0.25 -21.08 -5.15
CA ARG A 113 1.56 -20.59 -5.60
C ARG A 113 2.46 -21.70 -6.15
N SER A 114 1.94 -22.88 -6.33
CA SER A 114 2.70 -24.00 -6.91
C SER A 114 3.21 -23.67 -8.30
N HIS A 115 2.48 -22.83 -9.04
CA HIS A 115 2.84 -22.34 -10.38
C HIS A 115 2.71 -20.80 -10.41
N PRO A 116 3.79 -20.05 -10.70
CA PRO A 116 3.76 -18.58 -10.76
C PRO A 116 2.74 -18.02 -11.77
N GLN A 117 2.51 -18.73 -12.87
CA GLN A 117 1.51 -18.36 -13.88
C GLN A 117 0.09 -18.48 -13.32
N GLY A 118 -0.21 -19.53 -12.57
CA GLY A 118 -1.52 -19.71 -11.96
C GLY A 118 -1.90 -18.61 -10.98
N VAL A 119 -0.93 -18.00 -10.27
CA VAL A 119 -1.17 -16.82 -9.41
C VAL A 119 -1.66 -15.62 -10.22
N VAL A 120 -1.04 -15.36 -11.37
CA VAL A 120 -1.42 -14.25 -12.26
C VAL A 120 -2.83 -14.46 -12.77
N GLU A 121 -3.12 -15.63 -13.33
CA GLU A 121 -4.41 -15.98 -13.92
C GLU A 121 -5.53 -15.97 -12.88
N GLN A 122 -5.30 -16.56 -11.70
CA GLN A 122 -6.26 -16.53 -10.60
C GLN A 122 -6.58 -15.10 -10.15
N THR A 123 -5.56 -14.22 -10.09
CA THR A 123 -5.76 -12.82 -9.68
C THR A 123 -6.51 -12.04 -10.75
N ILE A 124 -6.24 -12.25 -12.03
CA ILE A 124 -7.00 -11.66 -13.14
C ILE A 124 -8.46 -12.08 -13.05
N ALA A 125 -8.74 -13.38 -12.83
CA ALA A 125 -10.08 -13.88 -12.66
C ALA A 125 -10.83 -13.24 -11.47
N LEU A 126 -10.13 -12.96 -10.34
CA LEU A 126 -10.69 -12.23 -9.21
C LEU A 126 -11.13 -10.81 -9.61
N PHE A 127 -10.34 -10.09 -10.41
CA PHE A 127 -10.73 -8.78 -10.93
C PHE A 127 -11.95 -8.85 -11.84
N GLY A 128 -12.11 -9.92 -12.62
CA GLY A 128 -13.30 -10.17 -13.44
C GLY A 128 -14.56 -10.46 -12.62
N ALA A 129 -14.39 -11.15 -11.49
CA ALA A 129 -15.50 -11.59 -10.64
C ALA A 129 -16.05 -10.52 -9.66
N HIS A 130 -15.34 -9.40 -9.49
CA HIS A 130 -15.72 -8.36 -8.52
C HIS A 130 -15.85 -7.01 -9.22
N ASP A 131 -16.85 -6.21 -8.87
CA ASP A 131 -17.01 -4.84 -9.38
C ASP A 131 -16.05 -3.87 -8.73
N GLN A 132 -15.66 -4.13 -7.51
CA GLN A 132 -14.68 -3.37 -6.75
C GLN A 132 -13.62 -4.30 -6.18
N LEU A 133 -12.34 -4.04 -6.46
CA LEU A 133 -11.23 -4.85 -5.92
C LEU A 133 -9.91 -4.08 -5.96
N ILE A 134 -9.24 -4.01 -4.82
CA ILE A 134 -7.86 -3.52 -4.73
C ILE A 134 -6.96 -4.67 -4.28
N VAL A 135 -5.95 -5.00 -5.08
CA VAL A 135 -4.97 -6.03 -4.73
C VAL A 135 -3.61 -5.42 -4.51
N ALA A 136 -3.04 -5.62 -3.32
CA ALA A 136 -1.71 -5.13 -2.98
C ALA A 136 -0.64 -6.21 -3.18
N LEU A 137 0.45 -5.82 -3.83
CA LEU A 137 1.58 -6.68 -4.17
C LEU A 137 2.91 -5.96 -3.88
N ALA A 138 3.91 -6.72 -3.41
CA ALA A 138 5.29 -6.25 -3.34
C ALA A 138 5.99 -6.64 -4.67
N PRO A 139 6.39 -5.68 -5.51
CA PRO A 139 7.01 -5.99 -6.81
C PRO A 139 8.36 -6.69 -6.66
N GLU A 140 9.02 -6.51 -5.54
CA GLU A 140 10.29 -7.18 -5.19
C GLU A 140 10.10 -8.67 -4.96
N GLY A 141 8.90 -9.10 -4.49
CA GLY A 141 8.58 -10.49 -4.16
C GLY A 141 9.40 -11.08 -3.00
N THR A 142 10.20 -10.28 -2.33
CA THR A 142 11.06 -10.62 -1.19
C THR A 142 11.32 -9.37 -0.35
N ARG A 143 11.75 -9.55 0.91
CA ARG A 143 12.20 -8.46 1.80
C ARG A 143 13.69 -8.13 1.64
N LYS A 144 14.44 -8.93 0.86
CA LYS A 144 15.84 -8.64 0.57
C LYS A 144 15.92 -7.60 -0.56
N PRO A 145 16.91 -6.71 -0.54
CA PRO A 145 17.13 -5.79 -1.65
C PRO A 145 17.30 -6.56 -2.97
N VAL A 146 16.57 -6.12 -3.99
CA VAL A 146 16.63 -6.73 -5.33
C VAL A 146 16.95 -5.67 -6.39
N THR A 147 17.72 -6.06 -7.38
CA THR A 147 18.04 -5.20 -8.52
C THR A 147 16.94 -5.18 -9.57
N LYS A 148 16.13 -6.25 -9.62
CA LYS A 148 15.06 -6.42 -10.63
C LYS A 148 13.74 -6.76 -9.95
N TRP A 149 12.67 -6.09 -10.35
CA TRP A 149 11.31 -6.41 -9.92
C TRP A 149 10.76 -7.61 -10.69
N LYS A 150 9.86 -8.36 -10.04
CA LYS A 150 9.08 -9.40 -10.70
C LYS A 150 7.95 -8.76 -11.50
N SER A 151 7.67 -9.28 -12.71
CA SER A 151 6.64 -8.75 -13.59
C SER A 151 5.21 -9.21 -13.26
N GLY A 152 5.01 -10.01 -12.20
CA GLY A 152 3.70 -10.58 -11.88
C GLY A 152 2.60 -9.52 -11.66
N PHE A 153 2.90 -8.46 -10.92
CA PHE A 153 1.96 -7.36 -10.67
C PHE A 153 1.56 -6.66 -11.97
N TYR A 154 2.51 -6.48 -12.88
CA TYR A 154 2.30 -5.84 -14.17
C TYR A 154 1.39 -6.69 -15.07
N ARG A 155 1.69 -8.01 -15.14
CA ARG A 155 0.87 -8.97 -15.91
C ARG A 155 -0.55 -9.05 -15.39
N ILE A 156 -0.75 -8.98 -14.06
CA ILE A 156 -2.07 -8.93 -13.44
C ILE A 156 -2.81 -7.66 -13.87
N ALA A 157 -2.19 -6.50 -13.73
CA ALA A 157 -2.81 -5.23 -14.06
C ALA A 157 -3.18 -5.14 -15.55
N LEU A 158 -2.25 -5.51 -16.43
CA LEU A 158 -2.47 -5.54 -17.88
C LEU A 158 -3.59 -6.52 -18.26
N GLY A 159 -3.53 -7.76 -17.76
CA GLY A 159 -4.51 -8.79 -18.09
C GLY A 159 -5.91 -8.53 -17.51
N ALA A 160 -6.00 -7.81 -16.38
CA ALA A 160 -7.27 -7.40 -15.79
C ALA A 160 -7.78 -6.06 -16.34
N GLY A 161 -7.02 -5.35 -17.18
CA GLY A 161 -7.39 -4.03 -17.69
C GLY A 161 -7.53 -2.96 -16.61
N VAL A 162 -6.71 -3.05 -15.53
CA VAL A 162 -6.79 -2.13 -14.39
C VAL A 162 -5.47 -1.37 -14.20
N PRO A 163 -5.50 -0.14 -13.68
CA PRO A 163 -4.29 0.62 -13.43
C PRO A 163 -3.46 0.06 -12.27
N ILE A 164 -2.17 0.42 -12.27
CA ILE A 164 -1.24 0.21 -11.17
C ILE A 164 -1.16 1.51 -10.38
N VAL A 165 -1.33 1.44 -9.06
CA VAL A 165 -1.22 2.59 -8.16
C VAL A 165 -0.02 2.38 -7.23
N PRO A 166 1.00 3.24 -7.27
CA PRO A 166 2.12 3.15 -6.36
C PRO A 166 1.72 3.55 -4.94
N GLY A 167 1.82 2.64 -3.98
CA GLY A 167 1.78 2.98 -2.56
C GLY A 167 3.16 3.40 -2.10
N TYR A 168 3.29 4.53 -1.41
CA TYR A 168 4.59 5.11 -1.10
C TYR A 168 4.71 5.65 0.32
N TRP A 169 5.96 5.77 0.76
CA TRP A 169 6.38 6.37 2.02
C TRP A 169 7.44 7.45 1.73
N ASP A 170 7.06 8.72 1.82
CA ASP A 170 8.01 9.83 1.75
C ASP A 170 8.61 10.06 3.14
N ASN A 171 9.80 9.54 3.34
CA ASN A 171 10.51 9.64 4.63
C ASN A 171 10.95 11.05 4.97
N ARG A 172 11.17 11.94 3.98
CA ARG A 172 11.56 13.34 4.18
C ARG A 172 10.39 14.15 4.70
N ARG A 173 9.24 14.01 4.05
CA ARG A 173 8.00 14.73 4.41
C ARG A 173 7.22 14.01 5.51
N ARG A 174 7.55 12.76 5.81
CA ARG A 174 6.78 11.84 6.68
C ARG A 174 5.34 11.72 6.23
N VAL A 175 5.17 11.43 4.94
CA VAL A 175 3.87 11.26 4.30
C VAL A 175 3.76 9.85 3.76
N VAL A 176 2.64 9.18 4.03
CA VAL A 176 2.24 7.92 3.43
C VAL A 176 1.04 8.15 2.52
N GLY A 177 1.05 7.53 1.34
CA GLY A 177 -0.03 7.76 0.37
C GLY A 177 -0.07 6.78 -0.78
N LEU A 178 -1.00 7.08 -1.69
CA LEU A 178 -1.14 6.42 -2.98
C LEU A 178 -0.76 7.43 -4.06
N GLY A 179 0.11 7.02 -4.97
CA GLY A 179 0.52 7.84 -6.11
C GLY A 179 -0.50 7.88 -7.24
N PRO A 180 -0.18 8.58 -8.33
CA PRO A 180 -1.07 8.64 -9.50
C PRO A 180 -1.25 7.25 -10.12
N PRO A 181 -2.46 6.96 -10.66
CA PRO A 181 -2.70 5.74 -11.41
C PRO A 181 -1.83 5.67 -12.66
N PHE A 182 -1.23 4.53 -12.89
CA PHE A 182 -0.43 4.20 -14.06
C PHE A 182 -1.13 3.13 -14.88
N ASN A 183 -1.46 3.41 -16.14
CA ASN A 183 -2.08 2.43 -17.03
C ASN A 183 -1.00 1.66 -17.79
N PRO A 184 -0.94 0.32 -17.67
CA PRO A 184 0.02 -0.50 -18.41
C PRO A 184 -0.16 -0.33 -19.93
N THR A 185 0.95 -0.11 -20.64
CA THR A 185 0.93 0.11 -22.09
C THR A 185 1.09 -1.17 -22.91
N GLY A 186 1.58 -2.24 -22.28
CA GLY A 186 1.98 -3.51 -22.92
C GLY A 186 3.50 -3.67 -23.00
N ASP A 187 4.27 -2.60 -22.96
CA ASP A 187 5.74 -2.64 -22.82
C ASP A 187 6.15 -2.76 -21.35
N ALA A 188 6.28 -4.00 -20.91
CA ALA A 188 6.58 -4.27 -19.50
C ALA A 188 7.93 -3.70 -19.04
N GLU A 189 8.93 -3.60 -19.91
CA GLU A 189 10.25 -3.11 -19.55
C GLU A 189 10.22 -1.60 -19.33
N ALA A 190 9.69 -0.85 -20.29
CA ALA A 190 9.55 0.60 -20.21
C ALA A 190 8.64 1.01 -19.04
N ASP A 191 7.50 0.35 -18.88
CA ASP A 191 6.51 0.66 -17.85
C ASP A 191 7.06 0.40 -16.43
N ILE A 192 7.74 -0.74 -16.22
CA ILE A 192 8.37 -1.06 -14.94
C ILE A 192 9.54 -0.10 -14.66
N ALA A 193 10.29 0.33 -15.67
CA ALA A 193 11.34 1.33 -15.50
C ALA A 193 10.76 2.67 -15.05
N GLN A 194 9.64 3.10 -15.62
CA GLN A 194 8.94 4.33 -15.22
C GLN A 194 8.40 4.26 -13.78
N LEU A 195 7.79 3.13 -13.40
CA LEU A 195 7.34 2.91 -12.02
C LEU A 195 8.51 2.91 -11.02
N ARG A 196 9.64 2.33 -11.39
CA ARG A 196 10.86 2.37 -10.57
C ARG A 196 11.42 3.78 -10.43
N ALA A 197 11.37 4.60 -11.49
CA ALA A 197 11.79 5.99 -11.46
C ALA A 197 10.91 6.81 -10.49
N PHE A 198 9.60 6.55 -10.44
CA PHE A 198 8.72 7.15 -9.42
C PHE A 198 9.23 6.87 -8.01
N TYR A 199 9.55 5.62 -7.67
CA TYR A 199 10.06 5.29 -6.34
C TYR A 199 11.48 5.80 -6.09
N ALA A 200 12.32 5.90 -7.11
CA ALA A 200 13.66 6.46 -7.00
C ALA A 200 13.65 7.96 -6.65
N SER A 201 12.57 8.68 -7.01
CA SER A 201 12.37 10.07 -6.64
C SER A 201 11.99 10.25 -5.15
N MET A 202 11.60 9.18 -4.45
CA MET A 202 11.24 9.21 -3.04
C MET A 202 12.46 8.95 -2.16
N PRO A 203 12.78 9.83 -1.19
CA PRO A 203 13.94 9.65 -0.33
C PRO A 203 13.77 8.44 0.59
N ARG A 204 14.75 7.55 0.59
CA ARG A 204 14.79 6.37 1.45
C ARG A 204 15.19 6.73 2.88
N ARG A 205 14.76 5.94 3.86
CA ARG A 205 15.06 6.14 5.27
C ARG A 205 16.56 6.01 5.61
N ASP A 206 17.28 5.15 4.91
CA ASP A 206 18.73 4.95 5.03
C ASP A 206 19.51 6.15 4.50
N GLN A 207 19.04 6.79 3.43
CA GLN A 207 19.65 8.00 2.84
C GLN A 207 19.55 9.22 3.75
N LEU A 208 18.57 9.28 4.67
CA LEU A 208 18.40 10.39 5.61
C LEU A 208 19.25 10.26 6.89
N ARG A 209 19.84 9.08 7.16
CA ARG A 209 20.70 8.83 8.33
C ARG A 209 22.15 9.25 8.14
N GLY A 210 22.57 9.55 6.92
CA GLY A 210 23.94 9.95 6.56
C GLY A 210 24.18 11.46 6.49
N THR A 211 23.19 12.30 6.84
CA THR A 211 23.28 13.77 6.76
C THR A 211 23.24 14.48 8.12
N THR A 212 23.62 13.77 9.19
CA THR A 212 23.85 14.36 10.54
C THR A 212 25.30 14.28 10.94
#